data_3be3ac7226c963d49f648ed929132f95
#
_entry.id   3be3ac7226c963d49f648ed929132f95
#
_cell.length_a   1.000
_cell.length_b   1.000
_cell.length_c   1.000
_cell.angle_alpha   90.00
_cell.angle_beta   90.00
_cell.angle_gamma   90.00
#
_symmetry.space_group_name_H-M   'P 1'
#
loop_
_entity.id
_entity.type
_entity.pdbx_description
1 polymer ?
#
loop_
_entity_poly.entity_id
_entity_poly.type
_entity_poly.pdbx_seq_one_letter_code
_entity_poly.pdbx_strand_id
1 'polypeptide(L)'
;MLSSTQKEIVEQSGNLIVRASAGTGKTYTMVSKIIYDIEHQHTHKSIAAITFTIKAATEIKERLTIDTSNHFIGTNNSFAIEEIIKPFMRDVYGREYKLDISTDYSKKIKTFKEGLKRIKDEQ
;
A
#
# COMPACT_ATOMS: atom_id res chain seq x y z
N MET A 1 22.25 5.14 14.45
CA MET A 1 22.80 6.30 13.73
C MET A 1 22.93 5.94 12.26
N LEU A 2 22.52 6.83 11.34
CA LEU A 2 22.69 6.63 9.90
C LEU A 2 24.17 6.74 9.51
N SER A 3 24.63 5.88 8.59
CA SER A 3 25.93 6.05 7.93
C SER A 3 25.90 7.28 6.99
N SER A 4 27.05 7.74 6.54
CA SER A 4 27.15 8.86 5.57
C SER A 4 26.33 8.60 4.31
N THR A 5 26.45 7.41 3.72
CA THR A 5 25.67 7.01 2.54
C THR A 5 24.19 6.93 2.82
N GLN A 6 23.76 6.41 3.97
CA GLN A 6 22.36 6.37 4.35
C GLN A 6 21.78 7.76 4.54
N LYS A 7 22.54 8.68 5.13
CA LYS A 7 22.14 10.07 5.30
C LYS A 7 21.95 10.77 3.95
N GLU A 8 22.87 10.57 3.02
CA GLU A 8 22.76 11.09 1.66
C GLU A 8 21.48 10.59 0.97
N ILE A 9 21.16 9.29 1.06
CA ILE A 9 19.93 8.71 0.53
C ILE A 9 18.69 9.35 1.16
N VAL A 10 18.69 9.56 2.47
CA VAL A 10 17.56 10.13 3.21
C VAL A 10 17.30 11.58 2.78
N GLU A 11 18.33 12.38 2.58
CA GLU A 11 18.24 13.80 2.22
C GLU A 11 18.02 14.04 0.72
N GLN A 12 18.27 13.03 -0.12
CA GLN A 12 18.15 13.18 -1.57
C GLN A 12 16.68 13.31 -2.02
N SER A 13 16.41 14.28 -2.89
CA SER A 13 15.11 14.47 -3.53
C SER A 13 15.05 13.82 -4.91
N GLY A 14 13.83 13.60 -5.44
CA GLY A 14 13.60 13.04 -6.77
C GLY A 14 13.53 11.52 -6.80
N ASN A 15 13.57 10.94 -7.99
CA ASN A 15 13.50 9.50 -8.19
C ASN A 15 14.82 8.85 -7.81
N LEU A 16 14.76 7.84 -6.95
CA LEU A 16 15.93 7.16 -6.41
C LEU A 16 15.74 5.65 -6.46
N ILE A 17 16.75 4.93 -6.90
CA ILE A 17 16.83 3.46 -6.80
C ILE A 17 17.96 3.11 -5.87
N VAL A 18 17.62 2.50 -4.74
CA VAL A 18 18.59 2.05 -3.74
C VAL A 18 18.75 0.54 -3.79
N ARG A 19 19.97 0.08 -4.05
CA ARG A 19 20.33 -1.33 -3.98
C ARG A 19 21.13 -1.58 -2.71
N ALA A 20 20.73 -2.58 -1.94
CA ALA A 20 21.41 -2.91 -0.70
C ALA A 20 21.27 -4.41 -0.41
N SER A 21 22.33 -5.00 0.16
CA SER A 21 22.34 -6.39 0.59
C SER A 21 21.51 -6.62 1.85
N ALA A 22 21.23 -7.86 2.20
CA ALA A 22 20.58 -8.20 3.46
C ALA A 22 21.42 -7.71 4.65
N GLY A 23 20.74 -7.26 5.72
CA GLY A 23 21.41 -6.80 6.95
C GLY A 23 22.06 -5.41 6.89
N THR A 24 21.90 -4.66 5.79
CA THR A 24 22.51 -3.31 5.61
C THR A 24 21.66 -2.17 6.14
N GLY A 25 20.57 -2.46 6.86
CA GLY A 25 19.69 -1.43 7.43
C GLY A 25 18.74 -0.78 6.42
N LYS A 26 18.33 -1.51 5.36
CA LYS A 26 17.39 -0.99 4.34
C LYS A 26 16.09 -0.44 4.93
N THR A 27 15.45 -1.20 5.81
CA THR A 27 14.20 -0.78 6.45
C THR A 27 14.43 0.48 7.31
N TYR A 28 15.54 0.53 8.04
CA TYR A 28 15.89 1.69 8.84
C TYR A 28 16.11 2.94 7.97
N THR A 29 16.83 2.81 6.87
CA THR A 29 17.05 3.91 5.91
C THR A 29 15.72 4.39 5.29
N MET A 30 14.85 3.46 4.91
CA MET A 30 13.54 3.79 4.33
C MET A 30 12.64 4.49 5.35
N VAL A 31 12.55 4.01 6.57
CA VAL A 31 11.80 4.66 7.66
C VAL A 31 12.34 6.07 7.92
N SER A 32 13.66 6.22 8.00
CA SER A 32 14.29 7.53 8.19
C SER A 32 13.99 8.49 7.03
N LYS A 33 13.94 7.99 5.80
CA LYS A 33 13.57 8.80 4.64
C LYS A 33 12.11 9.24 4.70
N ILE A 34 11.20 8.35 5.06
CA ILE A 34 9.77 8.67 5.22
C ILE A 34 9.60 9.79 6.26
N ILE A 35 10.24 9.66 7.43
CA ILE A 35 10.20 10.67 8.48
C ILE A 35 10.76 11.99 7.97
N TYR A 36 11.93 11.96 7.33
CA TYR A 36 12.57 13.15 6.77
C TYR A 36 11.67 13.86 5.75
N ASP A 37 11.09 13.10 4.83
CA ASP A 37 10.22 13.66 3.79
C ASP A 37 8.94 14.27 4.38
N ILE A 38 8.34 13.66 5.40
CA ILE A 38 7.17 14.21 6.09
C ILE A 38 7.51 15.49 6.85
N GLU A 39 8.64 15.53 7.53
CA GLU A 39 9.06 16.68 8.34
C GLU A 39 9.55 17.87 7.50
N HIS A 40 10.15 17.62 6.34
CA HIS A 40 10.81 18.64 5.51
C HIS A 40 10.02 19.01 4.26
N GLN A 41 9.10 18.18 3.81
CA GLN A 41 8.24 18.52 2.68
C GLN A 41 7.03 19.31 3.14
N HIS A 42 7.09 20.62 3.07
CA HIS A 42 5.95 21.53 3.29
C HIS A 42 4.91 21.45 2.17
N THR A 43 4.61 20.26 1.67
CA THR A 43 3.66 20.04 0.59
C THR A 43 2.46 19.27 1.12
N HIS A 44 1.28 19.50 0.53
CA HIS A 44 0.07 18.72 0.82
C HIS A 44 0.09 17.31 0.18
N LYS A 45 1.27 16.83 -0.21
CA LYS A 45 1.42 15.51 -0.83
C LYS A 45 1.45 14.42 0.22
N SER A 46 0.71 13.36 -0.02
CA SER A 46 0.74 12.15 0.80
C SER A 46 1.86 11.21 0.33
N ILE A 47 2.44 10.48 1.27
CA ILE A 47 3.41 9.42 0.99
C ILE A 47 2.69 8.09 0.93
N ALA A 48 3.04 7.26 -0.05
CA ALA A 48 2.63 5.86 -0.11
C ALA A 48 3.86 4.96 0.06
N ALA A 49 3.99 4.34 1.23
CA ALA A 49 5.00 3.31 1.47
C ALA A 49 4.42 1.93 1.17
N ILE A 50 4.78 1.38 0.03
CA ILE A 50 4.20 0.13 -0.47
C ILE A 50 5.20 -1.00 -0.33
N THR A 51 4.76 -2.12 0.26
CA THR A 51 5.55 -3.32 0.44
C THR A 51 4.90 -4.51 -0.24
N PHE A 52 5.64 -5.59 -0.41
CA PHE A 52 5.09 -6.83 -0.94
C PHE A 52 4.40 -7.69 0.13
N THR A 53 4.84 -7.60 1.39
CA THR A 53 4.34 -8.43 2.49
C THR A 53 3.72 -7.61 3.61
N ILE A 54 2.72 -8.17 4.29
CA ILE A 54 2.10 -7.59 5.48
C ILE A 54 3.14 -7.38 6.58
N LYS A 55 4.03 -8.36 6.78
CA LYS A 55 5.10 -8.28 7.79
C LYS A 55 5.98 -7.06 7.59
N ALA A 56 6.42 -6.78 6.36
CA ALA A 56 7.24 -5.61 6.07
C ALA A 56 6.48 -4.30 6.27
N ALA A 57 5.19 -4.24 5.90
CA ALA A 57 4.35 -3.07 6.14
C ALA A 57 4.16 -2.80 7.65
N THR A 58 3.93 -3.86 8.44
CA THR A 58 3.80 -3.76 9.90
C THR A 58 5.11 -3.27 10.53
N GLU A 59 6.25 -3.82 10.13
CA GLU A 59 7.56 -3.38 10.62
C GLU A 59 7.82 -1.89 10.35
N ILE A 60 7.44 -1.39 9.18
CA ILE A 60 7.55 0.04 8.87
C ILE A 60 6.65 0.86 9.79
N LYS A 61 5.38 0.46 9.95
CA LYS A 61 4.41 1.15 10.82
C LYS A 61 4.89 1.24 12.26
N GLU A 62 5.41 0.15 12.81
CA GLU A 62 5.90 0.08 14.19
C GLU A 62 7.12 0.97 14.43
N ARG A 63 7.93 1.19 13.41
CA ARG A 63 9.12 2.05 13.49
C ARG A 63 8.84 3.53 13.24
N LEU A 64 7.68 3.86 12.66
CA LEU A 64 7.28 5.24 12.44
C LEU A 64 6.71 5.82 13.74
N THR A 65 7.37 6.84 14.27
CA THR A 65 6.99 7.53 15.52
C THR A 65 6.19 8.80 15.28
N ILE A 66 5.77 9.04 14.04
CA ILE A 66 5.07 10.25 13.60
C ILE A 66 3.63 9.93 13.20
N ASP A 67 2.79 10.95 13.13
CA ASP A 67 1.43 10.81 12.62
C ASP A 67 1.44 10.44 11.12
N THR A 68 0.84 9.31 10.80
CA THR A 68 0.75 8.78 9.43
C THR A 68 -0.68 8.76 8.90
N SER A 69 -1.62 9.45 9.54
CA SER A 69 -3.05 9.43 9.19
C SER A 69 -3.33 9.88 7.75
N ASN A 70 -2.53 10.80 7.21
CA ASN A 70 -2.63 11.30 5.85
C ASN A 70 -1.72 10.57 4.84
N HIS A 71 -1.11 9.47 5.26
CA HIS A 71 -0.16 8.70 4.46
C HIS A 71 -0.61 7.24 4.36
N PHE A 72 -0.24 6.57 3.28
CA PHE A 72 -0.52 5.15 3.12
C PHE A 72 0.74 4.31 3.44
N ILE A 73 0.59 3.30 4.29
CA ILE A 73 1.62 2.31 4.57
C ILE A 73 0.97 0.94 4.55
N GLY A 74 1.33 0.11 3.59
CA GLY A 74 0.71 -1.20 3.43
C GLY A 74 1.28 -2.00 2.28
N THR A 75 0.58 -3.08 1.94
CA THR A 75 0.95 -3.90 0.78
C THR A 75 0.42 -3.30 -0.52
N ASN A 76 0.99 -3.73 -1.64
CA ASN A 76 0.49 -3.38 -2.97
C ASN A 76 -0.99 -3.74 -3.17
N ASN A 77 -1.45 -4.89 -2.66
CA ASN A 77 -2.86 -5.28 -2.71
C ASN A 77 -3.74 -4.32 -1.90
N SER A 78 -3.33 -4.00 -0.67
CA SER A 78 -4.06 -3.05 0.17
C SER A 78 -4.11 -1.66 -0.47
N PHE A 79 -3.03 -1.20 -1.07
CA PHE A 79 -2.99 0.07 -1.80
C PHE A 79 -3.98 0.09 -2.96
N ALA A 80 -3.97 -0.95 -3.80
CA ALA A 80 -4.91 -1.06 -4.92
C ALA A 80 -6.37 -1.05 -4.45
N ILE A 81 -6.69 -1.78 -3.39
CA ILE A 81 -8.05 -1.87 -2.86
C ILE A 81 -8.50 -0.55 -2.24
N GLU A 82 -7.71 0.03 -1.33
CA GLU A 82 -8.13 1.19 -0.53
C GLU A 82 -8.06 2.51 -1.31
N GLU A 83 -7.03 2.69 -2.13
CA GLU A 83 -6.76 3.97 -2.79
C GLU A 83 -7.24 4.04 -4.24
N ILE A 84 -7.46 2.89 -4.90
CA ILE A 84 -7.87 2.84 -6.30
C ILE A 84 -9.27 2.23 -6.45
N ILE A 85 -9.46 0.98 -6.01
CA ILE A 85 -10.70 0.25 -6.29
C ILE A 85 -11.88 0.83 -5.50
N LYS A 86 -11.78 0.92 -4.18
CA LYS A 86 -12.88 1.41 -3.32
C LYS A 86 -13.37 2.82 -3.68
N PRO A 87 -12.50 3.83 -3.89
CA PRO A 87 -12.94 5.17 -4.22
C PRO A 87 -13.71 5.25 -5.55
N PHE A 88 -13.29 4.48 -6.55
CA PHE A 88 -13.84 4.57 -7.91
C PHE A 88 -14.86 3.48 -8.25
N MET A 89 -15.05 2.48 -7.39
CA MET A 89 -15.90 1.32 -7.67
C MET A 89 -17.34 1.71 -7.98
N ARG A 90 -17.89 2.70 -7.24
CA ARG A 90 -19.26 3.16 -7.43
C ARG A 90 -19.47 3.86 -8.76
N ASP A 91 -18.46 4.57 -9.24
CA ASP A 91 -18.52 5.31 -10.50
C ASP A 91 -18.41 4.38 -11.70
N VAL A 92 -17.67 3.27 -11.56
CA VAL A 92 -17.42 2.31 -12.65
C VAL A 92 -18.53 1.23 -12.72
N TYR A 93 -18.95 0.69 -11.57
CA TYR A 93 -19.82 -0.48 -11.52
C TYR A 93 -21.24 -0.19 -10.99
N GLY A 94 -21.49 0.99 -10.42
CA GLY A 94 -22.75 1.34 -9.81
C GLY A 94 -22.81 1.04 -8.31
N ARG A 95 -23.88 1.55 -7.65
CA ARG A 95 -24.02 1.48 -6.19
C ARG A 95 -24.43 0.10 -5.67
N GLU A 96 -25.01 -0.72 -6.53
CA GLU A 96 -25.49 -2.07 -6.21
C GLU A 96 -24.36 -3.09 -6.04
N TYR A 97 -23.17 -2.81 -6.56
CA TYR A 97 -22.00 -3.70 -6.43
C TYR A 97 -21.22 -3.46 -5.16
N LYS A 98 -20.79 -4.54 -4.53
CA LYS A 98 -19.94 -4.53 -3.35
C LYS A 98 -18.65 -5.29 -3.63
N LEU A 99 -17.54 -4.76 -3.17
CA LEU A 99 -16.26 -5.43 -3.26
C LEU A 99 -16.19 -6.62 -2.30
N ASP A 100 -16.03 -7.83 -2.83
CA ASP A 100 -15.77 -9.02 -2.04
C ASP A 100 -14.26 -9.21 -1.86
N ILE A 101 -13.75 -8.84 -0.69
CA ILE A 101 -12.36 -9.02 -0.28
C ILE A 101 -12.14 -10.30 0.55
N SER A 102 -13.16 -11.16 0.64
CA SER A 102 -13.07 -12.42 1.36
C SER A 102 -11.97 -13.32 0.78
N THR A 103 -11.23 -13.99 1.65
CA THR A 103 -10.28 -15.04 1.28
C THR A 103 -10.92 -16.42 1.19
N ASP A 104 -12.22 -16.52 1.46
CA ASP A 104 -12.98 -17.77 1.32
C ASP A 104 -13.27 -18.07 -0.16
N TYR A 105 -12.39 -18.83 -0.75
CA TYR A 105 -12.50 -19.23 -2.17
C TYR A 105 -13.74 -20.11 -2.43
N SER A 106 -14.19 -20.90 -1.47
CA SER A 106 -15.39 -21.72 -1.61
C SER A 106 -16.63 -20.87 -1.81
N LYS A 107 -16.75 -19.80 -1.02
CA LYS A 107 -17.81 -18.80 -1.15
C LYS A 107 -17.75 -18.05 -2.49
N LYS A 108 -16.56 -17.64 -2.92
CA LYS A 108 -16.37 -16.97 -4.22
C LYS A 108 -16.76 -17.85 -5.39
N ILE A 109 -16.38 -19.13 -5.37
CA ILE A 109 -16.74 -20.10 -6.41
C ILE A 109 -18.25 -20.30 -6.45
N LYS A 110 -18.92 -20.39 -5.29
CA LYS A 110 -20.38 -20.51 -5.20
C LYS A 110 -21.07 -19.32 -5.84
N THR A 111 -20.70 -18.11 -5.45
CA THR A 111 -21.25 -16.85 -5.99
C THR A 111 -21.06 -16.77 -7.51
N PHE A 112 -19.89 -17.13 -8.01
CA PHE A 112 -19.61 -17.16 -9.46
C PHE A 112 -20.51 -18.15 -10.19
N LYS A 113 -20.69 -19.37 -9.67
CA LYS A 113 -21.58 -20.37 -10.27
C LYS A 113 -23.02 -19.92 -10.30
N GLU A 114 -23.50 -19.27 -9.22
CA GLU A 114 -24.85 -18.72 -9.16
C GLU A 114 -25.04 -17.60 -10.20
N GLY A 115 -24.06 -16.71 -10.37
CA GLY A 115 -24.06 -15.68 -11.40
C GLY A 115 -24.12 -16.26 -12.81
N LEU A 116 -23.32 -17.27 -13.12
CA LEU A 116 -23.35 -17.96 -14.42
C LEU A 116 -24.70 -18.64 -14.68
N LYS A 117 -25.33 -19.20 -13.65
CA LYS A 117 -26.67 -19.80 -13.79
C LYS A 117 -27.70 -18.75 -14.17
N ARG A 118 -27.73 -17.59 -13.50
CA ARG A 118 -28.66 -16.49 -13.81
C ARG A 118 -28.53 -16.04 -15.26
N ILE A 119 -27.31 -15.84 -15.76
CA ILE A 119 -27.06 -15.45 -17.16
C ILE A 119 -27.63 -16.47 -18.13
N LYS A 120 -27.54 -17.78 -17.84
CA LYS A 120 -28.10 -18.83 -18.70
C LYS A 120 -29.64 -18.88 -18.65
N ASP A 121 -30.24 -18.59 -17.50
CA ASP A 121 -31.69 -18.61 -17.33
C ASP A 121 -32.37 -17.40 -17.99
N GLU A 122 -31.61 -16.29 -18.25
CA GLU A 122 -32.09 -15.08 -18.92
C GLU A 122 -31.95 -15.13 -20.46
N GLN A 123 -31.26 -16.14 -21.01
CA GLN A 123 -31.11 -16.37 -22.47
C GLN A 123 -32.15 -17.35 -23.00
#